data_f524a5541c3becfc45c8f396fafabaed
#
_entry.id   f524a5541c3becfc45c8f396fafabaed
#
_cell.length_a   1.000
_cell.length_b   1.000
_cell.length_c   1.000
_cell.angle_alpha   90.00
_cell.angle_beta   90.00
_cell.angle_gamma   90.00
#
_symmetry.space_group_name_H-M   'P 1'
#
loop_
_entity.id
_entity.type
_entity.pdbx_description
1 polymer ?
#
loop_
_entity_poly.entity_id
_entity_poly.type
_entity_poly.pdbx_seq_one_letter_code
_entity_poly.pdbx_strand_id
1 'polypeptide(L)'
;MKASLFSPLKMMHGAALGTAVSVAVSMLVASVAVAPADAVAAPAKSTKSAKAAASAKGKKRTVAAEKKAAHVAAAEAPHRSRRHVTLAAGPGRHHGAVRRVAFQPRQQSVGQAFGLHDTSDALALRSSVAYVVDQATSEPLFDKNSHAVVPIASISKLMTAMVVLDSKAPLEEQIEVTDEDRDYEKGTGSRLSVGSVLSREDMLHIALMASENRAAAALSRYYPGGRPAFIAAMNAKAKSLGMTDTHFENSTGLTSLNVSSARDLVKMIDAAYQYPLIRRFSTDRTYTVFTGKRSLVYNSTNALVRNPSWDIGLQKTGFINEAGECLVMQTTIHGKPIVMVLLDSFGKYSRTADASRVRNWLDAGGGERLTAANTGAGGT
;
A
#
# COMPACT_ATOMS: atom_id res chain seq x y z
N MET A 1 49.06 -51.07 40.60
CA MET A 1 50.42 -50.49 40.90
C MET A 1 50.35 -49.02 40.66
N LYS A 2 50.60 -48.28 41.74
CA LYS A 2 51.16 -46.90 41.91
C LYS A 2 50.41 -45.77 41.14
N ALA A 3 49.65 -44.97 41.81
CA ALA A 3 49.96 -43.95 42.82
C ALA A 3 50.40 -42.63 42.15
N SER A 4 49.58 -41.58 42.35
CA SER A 4 49.89 -40.42 43.18
C SER A 4 50.58 -39.30 42.40
N LEU A 5 50.20 -38.03 42.44
CA LEU A 5 50.23 -37.01 43.53
C LEU A 5 49.61 -35.71 43.03
N PHE A 6 48.68 -35.13 43.72
CA PHE A 6 48.70 -33.92 44.54
C PHE A 6 49.72 -32.83 44.10
N SER A 7 49.38 -31.57 43.93
CA SER A 7 48.87 -30.60 44.89
C SER A 7 48.78 -29.18 44.29
N PRO A 8 48.16 -28.20 44.99
CA PRO A 8 47.62 -26.93 44.49
C PRO A 8 48.56 -25.75 44.82
N LEU A 9 48.35 -24.64 44.17
CA LEU A 9 48.89 -23.33 44.60
C LEU A 9 48.23 -22.21 43.80
N LYS A 10 47.74 -21.30 44.30
CA LYS A 10 47.80 -20.23 45.26
C LYS A 10 46.91 -19.09 44.78
N MET A 11 46.03 -18.66 45.64
CA MET A 11 45.40 -17.33 45.61
C MET A 11 46.48 -16.23 45.55
N MET A 12 46.25 -15.25 44.72
CA MET A 12 46.74 -13.90 44.94
C MET A 12 45.62 -12.87 44.79
N HIS A 13 45.27 -12.25 45.88
CA HIS A 13 44.49 -11.05 45.96
C HIS A 13 45.26 -9.89 45.35
N GLY A 14 44.64 -9.15 44.43
CA GLY A 14 45.11 -7.87 43.93
C GLY A 14 43.94 -6.89 43.93
N ALA A 15 43.85 -6.12 45.00
CA ALA A 15 43.00 -4.93 45.07
C ALA A 15 43.68 -3.80 44.28
N ALA A 16 42.95 -3.17 43.39
CA ALA A 16 43.31 -1.85 42.88
C ALA A 16 42.03 -1.05 42.58
N LEU A 17 41.81 -0.16 43.44
CA LEU A 17 41.37 1.25 43.38
C LEU A 17 40.58 1.66 42.15
N GLY A 18 39.36 2.09 42.45
CA GLY A 18 38.50 2.84 41.56
C GLY A 18 38.99 4.27 41.37
N THR A 19 38.82 4.74 40.18
CA THR A 19 38.71 6.18 39.90
C THR A 19 37.39 6.43 39.20
N ALA A 20 36.45 6.94 40.02
CA ALA A 20 35.19 7.49 39.52
C ALA A 20 35.52 8.87 38.91
N VAL A 21 35.31 8.99 37.59
CA VAL A 21 35.31 10.29 36.94
C VAL A 21 33.84 10.76 36.88
N SER A 22 33.51 11.65 37.83
CA SER A 22 32.27 12.43 37.80
C SER A 22 32.41 13.55 36.79
N VAL A 23 31.67 13.44 35.68
CA VAL A 23 31.47 14.55 34.76
C VAL A 23 30.26 15.33 35.23
N ALA A 24 30.52 16.49 35.87
CA ALA A 24 29.51 17.46 36.18
C ALA A 24 29.09 18.21 34.91
N VAL A 25 27.85 18.01 34.47
CA VAL A 25 27.24 18.83 33.41
C VAL A 25 26.65 20.07 34.07
N SER A 26 27.35 21.21 33.90
CA SER A 26 26.85 22.52 34.29
C SER A 26 25.76 22.99 33.36
N MET A 27 24.51 23.01 33.83
CA MET A 27 23.43 23.72 33.17
C MET A 27 23.61 25.23 33.34
N LEU A 28 23.91 25.91 32.24
CA LEU A 28 23.85 27.36 32.14
C LEU A 28 22.41 27.75 31.77
N VAL A 29 21.65 28.20 32.77
CA VAL A 29 20.33 28.81 32.58
C VAL A 29 20.56 30.27 32.21
N ALA A 30 20.38 30.62 30.95
CA ALA A 30 20.32 31.99 30.47
C ALA A 30 18.89 32.51 30.65
N SER A 31 18.67 33.32 31.65
CA SER A 31 17.45 34.08 31.87
C SER A 31 17.41 35.26 30.89
N VAL A 32 16.53 35.24 29.92
CA VAL A 32 16.22 36.42 29.10
C VAL A 32 15.05 37.15 29.75
N ALA A 33 15.34 38.34 30.24
CA ALA A 33 14.36 39.27 30.78
C ALA A 33 13.51 39.85 29.64
N VAL A 34 12.20 39.71 29.74
CA VAL A 34 11.22 40.37 28.87
C VAL A 34 10.89 41.72 29.54
N ALA A 35 11.19 42.82 28.85
CA ALA A 35 10.70 44.17 29.20
C ALA A 35 9.37 44.42 28.47
N PRO A 36 8.39 45.08 29.10
CA PRO A 36 7.11 45.41 28.44
C PRO A 36 7.28 46.68 27.61
N ALA A 37 6.79 46.64 26.36
CA ALA A 37 6.66 47.83 25.52
C ALA A 37 5.21 48.31 25.54
N ASP A 38 5.10 49.59 25.77
CA ASP A 38 3.92 50.40 25.99
C ASP A 38 2.92 50.41 24.83
N ALA A 39 1.67 50.53 25.23
CA ALA A 39 0.51 50.82 24.41
C ALA A 39 0.58 52.26 23.88
N VAL A 40 0.38 52.45 22.58
CA VAL A 40 -0.02 53.76 22.02
C VAL A 40 -1.27 53.58 21.17
N ALA A 41 -2.22 54.44 21.54
CA ALA A 41 -3.59 54.51 21.15
C ALA A 41 -3.85 54.78 19.64
N ALA A 42 -5.03 54.30 19.23
CA ALA A 42 -5.70 54.75 18.01
C ALA A 42 -6.16 56.22 18.07
N PRO A 43 -6.46 56.84 16.93
CA PRO A 43 -7.77 57.47 16.87
C PRO A 43 -8.62 57.08 15.68
N ALA A 44 -9.90 57.16 15.97
CA ALA A 44 -11.04 56.85 15.18
C ALA A 44 -11.52 57.98 14.25
N LYS A 45 -12.44 57.61 13.33
CA LYS A 45 -13.49 58.42 12.67
C LYS A 45 -13.04 59.22 11.43
N SER A 46 -13.77 59.24 10.38
CA SER A 46 -15.20 59.50 10.16
C SER A 46 -15.56 59.28 8.68
N THR A 47 -16.64 58.60 8.40
CA THR A 47 -17.95 59.07 7.95
C THR A 47 -18.11 59.58 6.52
N LYS A 48 -19.12 58.99 5.93
CA LYS A 48 -20.15 59.53 5.00
C LYS A 48 -19.78 59.58 3.53
N SER A 49 -20.51 58.93 2.72
CA SER A 49 -21.90 59.02 2.33
C SER A 49 -22.08 59.54 0.90
N ALA A 50 -22.96 58.96 0.24
CA ALA A 50 -23.91 59.36 -0.77
C ALA A 50 -23.59 58.85 -2.18
N LYS A 51 -24.41 57.94 -2.75
CA LYS A 51 -25.72 58.11 -3.30
C LYS A 51 -25.71 58.77 -4.68
N ALA A 52 -26.13 58.04 -5.65
CA ALA A 52 -27.11 58.31 -6.68
C ALA A 52 -26.87 57.39 -7.87
N ALA A 53 -27.67 56.50 -8.21
CA ALA A 53 -29.01 56.52 -8.75
C ALA A 53 -29.02 56.79 -10.26
N ALA A 54 -29.65 55.90 -10.86
CA ALA A 54 -30.62 55.94 -11.96
C ALA A 54 -30.12 55.37 -13.27
N SER A 55 -30.76 54.36 -13.73
CA SER A 55 -31.96 54.27 -14.58
C SER A 55 -31.54 53.93 -16.01
N ALA A 56 -32.13 53.09 -16.77
CA ALA A 56 -33.45 52.47 -16.85
C ALA A 56 -33.50 51.53 -18.05
N LYS A 57 -34.51 50.68 -18.02
CA LYS A 57 -35.29 50.11 -19.14
C LYS A 57 -34.54 49.14 -20.06
N GLY A 58 -34.94 47.93 -20.20
CA GLY A 58 -36.32 47.37 -20.15
C GLY A 58 -36.55 46.56 -21.39
N LYS A 59 -36.82 45.28 -21.25
CA LYS A 59 -37.94 44.64 -22.00
C LYS A 59 -38.14 43.22 -21.54
N LYS A 60 -39.26 43.07 -20.91
CA LYS A 60 -39.97 41.79 -20.66
C LYS A 60 -40.30 41.12 -21.99
N ARG A 61 -40.16 39.81 -22.03
CA ARG A 61 -41.14 39.02 -22.78
C ARG A 61 -41.28 37.64 -22.06
N THR A 62 -42.38 37.54 -21.37
CA THR A 62 -43.06 36.36 -20.90
C THR A 62 -43.72 35.64 -22.08
N VAL A 63 -43.88 34.33 -21.96
CA VAL A 63 -45.05 33.52 -22.27
C VAL A 63 -44.51 32.09 -22.43
N ALA A 64 -44.87 31.15 -21.69
CA ALA A 64 -46.00 30.46 -21.15
C ALA A 64 -45.74 28.94 -21.31
N ALA A 65 -45.99 28.25 -20.25
CA ALA A 65 -45.98 26.81 -20.17
C ALA A 65 -47.13 26.19 -20.99
N GLU A 66 -46.89 25.00 -21.54
CA GLU A 66 -48.00 24.06 -21.72
C GLU A 66 -47.55 22.64 -21.54
N LYS A 67 -48.19 22.01 -20.57
CA LYS A 67 -48.26 20.58 -20.34
C LYS A 67 -49.08 19.94 -21.48
N LYS A 68 -48.67 18.74 -21.94
CA LYS A 68 -49.66 17.70 -22.27
C LYS A 68 -49.04 16.32 -22.09
N ALA A 69 -49.75 15.54 -21.33
CA ALA A 69 -49.53 14.15 -21.02
C ALA A 69 -50.25 13.24 -22.04
N ALA A 70 -49.76 12.03 -22.12
CA ALA A 70 -50.42 10.76 -22.39
C ALA A 70 -51.01 10.49 -23.78
N HIS A 71 -50.58 9.40 -24.41
CA HIS A 71 -51.39 8.19 -24.55
C HIS A 71 -50.61 7.03 -25.15
N VAL A 72 -50.87 5.88 -24.52
CA VAL A 72 -50.54 4.51 -24.98
C VAL A 72 -51.46 4.17 -26.15
N ALA A 73 -50.94 3.53 -27.18
CA ALA A 73 -51.70 2.55 -27.99
C ALA A 73 -50.74 1.66 -28.74
N ALA A 74 -50.94 0.37 -28.52
CA ALA A 74 -50.42 -0.74 -29.32
C ALA A 74 -51.20 -0.80 -30.65
N ALA A 75 -50.56 -1.30 -31.70
CA ALA A 75 -51.12 -2.32 -32.62
C ALA A 75 -50.31 -2.43 -33.91
N GLU A 76 -49.95 -3.66 -34.19
CA GLU A 76 -50.05 -4.38 -35.46
C GLU A 76 -49.08 -4.08 -36.63
N ALA A 77 -48.39 -5.15 -36.97
CA ALA A 77 -47.72 -5.36 -38.24
C ALA A 77 -48.74 -5.58 -39.38
N PRO A 78 -48.41 -5.28 -40.65
CA PRO A 78 -48.52 -6.33 -41.62
C PRO A 78 -47.41 -6.44 -42.69
N HIS A 79 -47.21 -7.70 -43.05
CA HIS A 79 -46.96 -8.29 -44.35
C HIS A 79 -45.86 -7.80 -45.33
N ARG A 80 -44.90 -8.71 -45.47
CA ARG A 80 -44.25 -9.22 -46.68
C ARG A 80 -44.38 -8.40 -47.97
N SER A 81 -43.25 -8.00 -48.47
CA SER A 81 -42.97 -7.99 -49.92
C SER A 81 -41.61 -8.61 -50.19
N ARG A 82 -41.65 -9.82 -50.80
CA ARG A 82 -40.47 -10.45 -51.40
C ARG A 82 -40.09 -9.63 -52.63
N ARG A 83 -38.92 -9.02 -52.61
CA ARG A 83 -38.22 -8.64 -53.83
C ARG A 83 -37.07 -9.62 -54.07
N HIS A 84 -37.23 -10.41 -55.13
CA HIS A 84 -36.16 -11.16 -55.73
C HIS A 84 -35.09 -10.16 -56.20
N VAL A 85 -33.88 -10.26 -55.65
CA VAL A 85 -32.70 -9.65 -56.24
C VAL A 85 -31.85 -10.79 -56.77
N THR A 86 -31.74 -10.81 -58.07
CA THR A 86 -30.86 -11.68 -58.86
C THR A 86 -29.42 -11.47 -58.44
N LEU A 87 -28.80 -12.58 -58.06
CA LEU A 87 -27.36 -12.66 -57.80
C LEU A 87 -26.58 -12.51 -59.11
N ALA A 88 -25.88 -11.41 -59.29
CA ALA A 88 -24.80 -11.34 -60.25
C ALA A 88 -23.53 -11.90 -59.60
N ALA A 89 -23.04 -13.01 -60.11
CA ALA A 89 -21.79 -13.62 -59.69
C ALA A 89 -20.62 -12.76 -60.18
N GLY A 90 -19.85 -12.20 -59.19
CA GLY A 90 -18.53 -11.62 -59.44
C GLY A 90 -17.48 -12.39 -58.65
N PRO A 91 -16.34 -12.77 -59.23
CA PRO A 91 -15.32 -13.56 -58.56
C PRO A 91 -14.39 -12.64 -57.77
N GLY A 92 -14.44 -12.72 -56.46
CA GLY A 92 -13.53 -12.04 -55.58
C GLY A 92 -13.53 -12.69 -54.21
N ARG A 93 -12.84 -13.85 -54.09
CA ARG A 93 -12.54 -14.43 -52.77
C ARG A 93 -11.52 -13.56 -52.05
N HIS A 94 -11.99 -12.61 -51.27
CA HIS A 94 -11.15 -12.06 -50.19
C HIS A 94 -11.15 -13.08 -49.08
N HIS A 95 -10.12 -13.92 -49.04
CA HIS A 95 -9.76 -14.65 -47.85
C HIS A 95 -9.40 -13.61 -46.80
N GLY A 96 -10.35 -13.26 -45.94
CA GLY A 96 -10.05 -12.52 -44.70
C GLY A 96 -8.99 -13.32 -43.97
N ALA A 97 -7.77 -12.79 -43.94
CA ALA A 97 -6.70 -13.36 -43.14
C ALA A 97 -7.17 -13.34 -41.69
N VAL A 98 -7.54 -14.49 -41.18
CA VAL A 98 -7.77 -14.68 -39.74
C VAL A 98 -6.43 -14.37 -39.09
N ARG A 99 -6.32 -13.16 -38.52
CA ARG A 99 -5.16 -12.74 -37.73
C ARG A 99 -5.12 -13.70 -36.54
N ARG A 100 -4.32 -14.76 -36.64
CA ARG A 100 -4.00 -15.60 -35.51
C ARG A 100 -3.32 -14.69 -34.52
N VAL A 101 -4.05 -14.32 -33.47
CA VAL A 101 -3.45 -13.70 -32.28
C VAL A 101 -2.52 -14.78 -31.74
N ALA A 102 -1.22 -14.60 -31.94
CA ALA A 102 -0.24 -15.47 -31.36
C ALA A 102 -0.44 -15.38 -29.84
N PHE A 103 -0.83 -16.49 -29.24
CA PHE A 103 -0.89 -16.60 -27.77
C PHE A 103 0.54 -16.48 -27.27
N GLN A 104 0.92 -15.28 -26.80
CA GLN A 104 2.17 -15.14 -26.09
C GLN A 104 1.99 -15.84 -24.74
N PRO A 105 2.83 -16.82 -24.41
CA PRO A 105 2.81 -17.44 -23.08
C PRO A 105 2.94 -16.35 -22.04
N ARG A 106 2.06 -16.37 -21.05
CA ARG A 106 2.15 -15.41 -19.93
C ARG A 106 3.51 -15.63 -19.27
N GLN A 107 4.27 -14.55 -19.07
CA GLN A 107 5.56 -14.60 -18.39
C GLN A 107 5.35 -15.20 -17.00
N GLN A 108 6.12 -16.24 -16.67
CA GLN A 108 6.09 -16.87 -15.35
C GLN A 108 6.61 -15.90 -14.30
N SER A 109 6.01 -15.93 -13.12
CA SER A 109 6.55 -15.22 -11.95
C SER A 109 7.83 -15.90 -11.46
N VAL A 110 8.58 -15.19 -10.61
CA VAL A 110 9.81 -15.74 -10.00
C VAL A 110 9.48 -16.97 -9.14
N GLY A 111 8.41 -16.92 -8.35
CA GLY A 111 8.00 -18.08 -7.53
C GLY A 111 7.60 -19.30 -8.36
N GLN A 112 6.93 -19.08 -9.50
CA GLN A 112 6.63 -20.17 -10.45
C GLN A 112 7.90 -20.75 -11.08
N ALA A 113 8.84 -19.89 -11.48
CA ALA A 113 10.11 -20.34 -12.05
C ALA A 113 10.96 -21.16 -11.07
N PHE A 114 10.82 -20.90 -9.76
CA PHE A 114 11.48 -21.69 -8.70
C PHE A 114 10.66 -22.88 -8.19
N GLY A 115 9.53 -23.21 -8.82
CA GLY A 115 8.70 -24.34 -8.41
C GLY A 115 7.97 -24.15 -7.07
N LEU A 116 7.94 -22.93 -6.50
CA LEU A 116 7.27 -22.67 -5.22
C LEU A 116 5.75 -22.88 -5.31
N HIS A 117 5.20 -22.77 -6.51
CA HIS A 117 3.78 -23.01 -6.76
C HIS A 117 3.39 -24.47 -6.58
N ASP A 118 4.32 -25.41 -6.77
CA ASP A 118 4.08 -26.84 -6.70
C ASP A 118 4.04 -27.37 -5.27
N THR A 119 4.42 -26.53 -4.28
CA THR A 119 4.30 -26.87 -2.86
C THR A 119 2.82 -27.02 -2.51
N SER A 120 2.43 -28.26 -2.17
CA SER A 120 1.08 -28.57 -1.71
C SER A 120 0.81 -27.95 -0.34
N ASP A 121 -0.43 -27.56 -0.08
CA ASP A 121 -0.88 -27.05 1.20
C ASP A 121 -2.31 -27.49 1.51
N ALA A 122 -2.67 -27.50 2.79
CA ALA A 122 -3.98 -27.96 3.27
C ALA A 122 -5.16 -27.08 2.81
N LEU A 123 -4.90 -25.86 2.36
CA LEU A 123 -5.91 -24.88 1.94
C LEU A 123 -6.01 -24.74 0.42
N ALA A 124 -5.17 -25.45 -0.32
CA ALA A 124 -5.07 -25.34 -1.77
C ALA A 124 -4.95 -23.88 -2.27
N LEU A 125 -4.04 -23.11 -1.61
CA LEU A 125 -3.81 -21.72 -1.91
C LEU A 125 -3.14 -21.57 -3.29
N ARG A 126 -3.57 -20.56 -4.02
CA ARG A 126 -2.94 -20.16 -5.29
C ARG A 126 -1.70 -19.28 -5.10
N SER A 127 -1.48 -18.80 -3.88
CA SER A 127 -0.26 -18.12 -3.48
C SER A 127 0.88 -19.12 -3.39
N SER A 128 2.00 -18.83 -4.05
CA SER A 128 3.22 -19.65 -4.00
C SER A 128 3.89 -19.54 -2.63
N VAL A 129 3.69 -18.39 -1.95
CA VAL A 129 4.17 -18.11 -0.60
C VAL A 129 3.00 -17.63 0.24
N ALA A 130 2.77 -18.25 1.41
CA ALA A 130 1.75 -17.83 2.35
C ALA A 130 2.25 -17.99 3.79
N TYR A 131 2.09 -16.94 4.60
CA TYR A 131 2.45 -16.96 6.01
C TYR A 131 1.40 -16.22 6.82
N VAL A 132 0.83 -16.91 7.81
CA VAL A 132 -0.22 -16.38 8.69
C VAL A 132 0.25 -16.49 10.12
N VAL A 133 0.15 -15.39 10.86
CA VAL A 133 0.69 -15.28 12.21
C VAL A 133 -0.36 -14.65 13.12
N ASP A 134 -0.50 -15.17 14.34
CA ASP A 134 -1.14 -14.46 15.44
C ASP A 134 -0.21 -13.29 15.85
N GLN A 135 -0.66 -12.06 15.62
CA GLN A 135 0.16 -10.88 15.85
C GLN A 135 0.49 -10.65 17.32
N ALA A 136 -0.39 -11.07 18.23
CA ALA A 136 -0.20 -10.87 19.66
C ALA A 136 0.86 -11.81 20.26
N THR A 137 0.95 -13.05 19.74
CA THR A 137 1.86 -14.09 20.26
C THR A 137 3.07 -14.31 19.35
N SER A 138 3.04 -13.77 18.11
CA SER A 138 3.99 -14.06 17.04
C SER A 138 4.01 -15.55 16.63
N GLU A 139 2.98 -16.30 16.97
CA GLU A 139 2.86 -17.71 16.67
C GLU A 139 2.45 -17.93 15.22
N PRO A 140 3.17 -18.78 14.44
CA PRO A 140 2.78 -19.12 13.09
C PRO A 140 1.56 -20.06 13.11
N LEU A 141 0.48 -19.62 12.46
CA LEU A 141 -0.75 -20.40 12.29
C LEU A 141 -0.76 -21.19 10.98
N PHE A 142 -0.09 -20.66 9.94
CA PHE A 142 0.03 -21.32 8.64
C PHE A 142 1.34 -20.92 7.98
N ASP A 143 2.04 -21.87 7.38
CA ASP A 143 3.32 -21.64 6.71
C ASP A 143 3.38 -22.42 5.38
N LYS A 144 3.57 -21.70 4.28
CA LYS A 144 3.90 -22.24 2.97
C LYS A 144 5.02 -21.39 2.38
N ASN A 145 6.22 -21.97 2.28
CA ASN A 145 7.39 -21.34 1.68
C ASN A 145 7.75 -19.96 2.32
N SER A 146 7.52 -19.75 3.61
CA SER A 146 7.66 -18.43 4.26
C SER A 146 9.07 -17.83 4.23
N HIS A 147 10.09 -18.66 4.04
CA HIS A 147 11.49 -18.27 3.91
C HIS A 147 11.90 -17.90 2.47
N ALA A 148 11.06 -18.21 1.48
CA ALA A 148 11.39 -17.91 0.09
C ALA A 148 11.47 -16.40 -0.13
N VAL A 149 12.57 -15.97 -0.74
CA VAL A 149 12.80 -14.58 -1.13
C VAL A 149 12.25 -14.37 -2.53
N VAL A 150 11.22 -13.55 -2.65
CA VAL A 150 10.51 -13.30 -3.90
C VAL A 150 10.27 -11.80 -4.11
N PRO A 151 10.05 -11.35 -5.35
CA PRO A 151 9.64 -9.97 -5.61
C PRO A 151 8.30 -9.66 -4.92
N ILE A 152 8.20 -8.47 -4.31
CA ILE A 152 7.05 -8.09 -3.50
C ILE A 152 6.19 -6.97 -4.11
N ALA A 153 6.59 -6.48 -5.27
CA ALA A 153 5.87 -5.41 -5.97
C ALA A 153 5.54 -4.22 -5.04
N SER A 154 4.35 -3.66 -5.18
CA SER A 154 3.91 -2.48 -4.42
C SER A 154 3.69 -2.70 -2.91
N ILE A 155 3.95 -3.88 -2.36
CA ILE A 155 4.05 -4.07 -0.92
C ILE A 155 5.16 -3.16 -0.35
N SER A 156 6.20 -2.88 -1.14
CA SER A 156 7.28 -1.92 -0.85
C SER A 156 6.80 -0.55 -0.38
N LYS A 157 5.58 -0.13 -0.78
CA LYS A 157 5.02 1.18 -0.41
C LYS A 157 4.69 1.32 1.09
N LEU A 158 4.61 0.22 1.83
CA LEU A 158 4.56 0.27 3.30
C LEU A 158 5.88 0.80 3.87
N MET A 159 7.01 0.29 3.38
CA MET A 159 8.33 0.81 3.75
C MET A 159 8.50 2.26 3.31
N THR A 160 8.08 2.60 2.09
CA THR A 160 8.06 3.98 1.60
C THR A 160 7.32 4.91 2.56
N ALA A 161 6.12 4.51 3.01
CA ALA A 161 5.34 5.33 3.94
C ALA A 161 6.01 5.49 5.31
N MET A 162 6.61 4.43 5.85
CA MET A 162 7.36 4.52 7.12
C MET A 162 8.53 5.49 7.00
N VAL A 163 9.34 5.40 5.94
CA VAL A 163 10.50 6.29 5.73
C VAL A 163 10.06 7.74 5.56
N VAL A 164 8.96 8.00 4.82
CA VAL A 164 8.40 9.35 4.69
C VAL A 164 7.97 9.90 6.04
N LEU A 165 7.27 9.13 6.86
CA LEU A 165 6.80 9.57 8.18
C LEU A 165 7.94 9.74 9.18
N ASP A 166 8.96 8.88 9.13
CA ASP A 166 10.17 8.99 9.97
C ASP A 166 10.99 10.25 9.66
N SER A 167 10.92 10.77 8.45
CA SER A 167 11.61 12.01 8.07
C SER A 167 11.05 13.24 8.76
N LYS A 168 9.84 13.15 9.33
CA LYS A 168 9.10 14.25 9.97
C LYS A 168 8.94 15.50 9.09
N ALA A 169 9.08 15.34 7.78
CA ALA A 169 8.80 16.42 6.84
C ALA A 169 7.32 16.83 6.90
N PRO A 170 7.00 18.13 6.76
CA PRO A 170 5.63 18.62 6.86
C PRO A 170 4.68 17.89 5.93
N LEU A 171 3.54 17.44 6.45
CA LEU A 171 2.55 16.70 5.66
C LEU A 171 1.78 17.61 4.69
N GLU A 172 1.71 18.89 5.00
CA GLU A 172 1.05 19.93 4.20
C GLU A 172 1.93 20.41 3.02
N GLU A 173 3.23 20.04 3.02
CA GLU A 173 4.14 20.42 1.95
C GLU A 173 3.62 19.95 0.59
N GLN A 174 3.57 20.92 -0.34
CA GLN A 174 3.08 20.67 -1.70
C GLN A 174 4.15 19.99 -2.53
N ILE A 175 3.82 18.85 -3.10
CA ILE A 175 4.71 18.03 -3.92
C ILE A 175 4.19 18.05 -5.36
N GLU A 176 5.02 18.47 -6.29
CA GLU A 176 4.72 18.44 -7.72
C GLU A 176 5.18 17.10 -8.32
N VAL A 177 4.32 16.51 -9.13
CA VAL A 177 4.66 15.35 -9.98
C VAL A 177 5.40 15.84 -11.21
N THR A 178 6.63 15.40 -11.39
CA THR A 178 7.45 15.73 -12.55
C THR A 178 7.57 14.56 -13.53
N ASP A 179 8.23 14.79 -14.66
CA ASP A 179 8.51 13.74 -15.64
C ASP A 179 9.39 12.62 -15.08
N GLU A 180 10.24 12.94 -14.10
CA GLU A 180 11.06 11.97 -13.37
C GLU A 180 10.25 10.93 -12.56
N ASP A 181 8.99 11.22 -12.26
CA ASP A 181 8.11 10.33 -11.49
C ASP A 181 7.37 9.33 -12.37
N ARG A 182 7.62 9.36 -13.69
CA ARG A 182 7.07 8.36 -14.63
C ARG A 182 7.78 7.03 -14.49
N ASP A 183 7.01 5.98 -14.70
CA ASP A 183 7.52 4.63 -14.84
C ASP A 183 7.94 4.38 -16.30
N TYR A 184 9.24 4.35 -16.55
CA TYR A 184 9.83 4.04 -17.84
C TYR A 184 10.23 2.56 -17.98
N GLU A 185 10.21 1.79 -16.89
CA GLU A 185 10.61 0.37 -16.91
C GLU A 185 9.43 -0.55 -17.29
N LYS A 186 8.31 -0.37 -16.62
CA LYS A 186 7.10 -1.20 -16.82
C LYS A 186 6.02 -0.51 -17.64
N GLY A 187 6.17 0.80 -17.89
CA GLY A 187 5.18 1.59 -18.62
C GLY A 187 3.81 1.65 -17.94
N THR A 188 3.76 1.55 -16.61
CA THR A 188 2.50 1.57 -15.87
C THR A 188 1.83 2.94 -15.99
N GLY A 189 0.53 2.91 -16.25
CA GLY A 189 -0.29 4.12 -16.27
C GLY A 189 -0.43 4.73 -14.86
N SER A 190 -0.66 6.04 -14.82
CA SER A 190 -1.02 6.77 -13.60
C SER A 190 -2.12 7.76 -13.90
N ARG A 191 -2.97 8.02 -12.91
CA ARG A 191 -4.02 9.04 -12.98
C ARG A 191 -3.49 10.43 -12.65
N LEU A 192 -2.35 10.53 -11.93
CA LEU A 192 -1.64 11.79 -11.73
C LEU A 192 -0.89 12.19 -13.01
N SER A 193 -1.22 13.35 -13.55
CA SER A 193 -0.47 13.93 -14.67
C SER A 193 0.83 14.57 -14.15
N VAL A 194 1.82 14.70 -14.99
CA VAL A 194 2.94 15.62 -14.77
C VAL A 194 2.39 17.04 -14.58
N GLY A 195 2.91 17.77 -13.60
CA GLY A 195 2.42 19.07 -13.16
C GLY A 195 1.17 18.99 -12.25
N SER A 196 0.83 17.80 -11.72
CA SER A 196 -0.10 17.68 -10.59
C SER A 196 0.60 18.07 -9.31
N VAL A 197 -0.06 18.85 -8.45
CA VAL A 197 0.48 19.29 -7.16
C VAL A 197 -0.48 18.82 -6.06
N LEU A 198 0.05 18.08 -5.08
CA LEU A 198 -0.70 17.55 -3.95
C LEU A 198 0.13 17.70 -2.67
N SER A 199 -0.53 17.70 -1.52
CA SER A 199 0.17 17.64 -0.24
C SER A 199 0.93 16.30 -0.08
N ARG A 200 1.96 16.29 0.76
CA ARG A 200 2.66 15.04 1.14
C ARG A 200 1.68 14.03 1.73
N GLU A 201 0.71 14.49 2.52
CA GLU A 201 -0.35 13.64 3.08
C GLU A 201 -1.18 12.99 1.99
N ASP A 202 -1.67 13.77 1.00
CA ASP A 202 -2.43 13.23 -0.14
C ASP A 202 -1.62 12.21 -0.95
N MET A 203 -0.33 12.50 -1.20
CA MET A 203 0.55 11.57 -1.91
C MET A 203 0.72 10.26 -1.14
N LEU A 204 0.94 10.30 0.19
CA LEU A 204 1.00 9.12 1.05
C LEU A 204 -0.31 8.33 1.00
N HIS A 205 -1.43 9.02 1.11
CA HIS A 205 -2.76 8.40 1.15
C HIS A 205 -3.03 7.59 -0.12
N ILE A 206 -2.88 8.21 -1.29
CA ILE A 206 -3.15 7.50 -2.56
C ILE A 206 -2.07 6.46 -2.92
N ALA A 207 -0.83 6.63 -2.44
CA ALA A 207 0.21 5.61 -2.59
C ALA A 207 -0.12 4.33 -1.80
N LEU A 208 -0.68 4.47 -0.59
CA LEU A 208 -1.07 3.33 0.25
C LEU A 208 -2.40 2.71 -0.20
N MET A 209 -3.46 3.50 -0.32
CA MET A 209 -4.81 3.02 -0.61
C MET A 209 -4.96 2.52 -2.05
N ALA A 210 -4.54 3.34 -3.00
CA ALA A 210 -4.73 3.10 -4.43
C ALA A 210 -3.47 2.60 -5.14
N SER A 211 -2.37 2.44 -4.39
CA SER A 211 -1.07 2.02 -4.94
C SER A 211 -0.52 2.95 -6.02
N GLU A 212 -0.79 4.27 -5.92
CA GLU A 212 -0.38 5.25 -6.93
C GLU A 212 1.15 5.34 -7.05
N ASN A 213 1.68 4.99 -8.21
CA ASN A 213 3.12 4.85 -8.42
C ASN A 213 3.82 6.21 -8.49
N ARG A 214 3.24 7.21 -9.19
CA ARG A 214 3.84 8.54 -9.28
C ARG A 214 3.86 9.25 -7.94
N ALA A 215 2.86 9.01 -7.08
CA ALA A 215 2.87 9.52 -5.72
C ALA A 215 4.05 8.95 -4.91
N ALA A 216 4.28 7.63 -4.96
CA ALA A 216 5.41 7.00 -4.27
C ALA A 216 6.77 7.46 -4.83
N ALA A 217 6.89 7.66 -6.15
CA ALA A 217 8.09 8.16 -6.79
C ALA A 217 8.38 9.62 -6.39
N ALA A 218 7.37 10.50 -6.42
CA ALA A 218 7.50 11.88 -6.01
C ALA A 218 7.89 12.02 -4.53
N LEU A 219 7.28 11.23 -3.64
CA LEU A 219 7.64 11.20 -2.21
C LEU A 219 9.12 10.88 -2.01
N SER A 220 9.66 9.91 -2.76
CA SER A 220 11.09 9.55 -2.65
C SER A 220 12.02 10.63 -3.22
N ARG A 221 11.59 11.35 -4.25
CA ARG A 221 12.36 12.45 -4.84
C ARG A 221 12.43 13.67 -3.91
N TYR A 222 11.36 13.96 -3.18
CA TYR A 222 11.28 15.06 -2.21
C TYR A 222 11.93 14.75 -0.85
N TYR A 223 12.50 13.56 -0.70
CA TYR A 223 13.25 13.20 0.51
C TYR A 223 14.59 13.96 0.57
N PRO A 224 15.09 14.36 1.76
CA PRO A 224 16.40 14.97 1.89
C PRO A 224 17.50 14.08 1.29
N GLY A 225 18.22 14.58 0.29
CA GLY A 225 19.21 13.81 -0.47
C GLY A 225 18.61 13.02 -1.66
N GLY A 226 17.30 13.20 -1.93
CA GLY A 226 16.62 12.62 -3.09
C GLY A 226 16.45 11.11 -3.05
N ARG A 227 16.16 10.50 -4.20
CA ARG A 227 15.89 9.06 -4.31
C ARG A 227 17.01 8.17 -3.78
N PRO A 228 18.32 8.43 -4.05
CA PRO A 228 19.36 7.58 -3.52
C PRO A 228 19.37 7.52 -1.99
N ALA A 229 19.23 8.67 -1.32
CA ALA A 229 19.15 8.73 0.13
C ALA A 229 17.88 8.05 0.66
N PHE A 230 16.75 8.19 -0.06
CA PHE A 230 15.50 7.53 0.30
C PHE A 230 15.63 5.99 0.26
N ILE A 231 16.21 5.43 -0.80
CA ILE A 231 16.42 3.98 -0.93
C ILE A 231 17.40 3.48 0.14
N ALA A 232 18.46 4.22 0.42
CA ALA A 232 19.37 3.91 1.53
C ALA A 232 18.61 3.88 2.87
N ALA A 233 17.70 4.83 3.11
CA ALA A 233 16.86 4.86 4.30
C ALA A 233 15.87 3.67 4.37
N MET A 234 15.27 3.25 3.24
CA MET A 234 14.42 2.06 3.19
C MET A 234 15.20 0.81 3.62
N ASN A 235 16.40 0.60 3.08
CA ASN A 235 17.24 -0.54 3.40
C ASN A 235 17.79 -0.46 4.85
N ALA A 236 18.15 0.73 5.33
CA ALA A 236 18.55 0.93 6.72
C ALA A 236 17.40 0.61 7.68
N LYS A 237 16.17 1.03 7.37
CA LYS A 237 14.97 0.68 8.14
C LYS A 237 14.71 -0.81 8.13
N ALA A 238 14.79 -1.49 6.98
CA ALA A 238 14.66 -2.94 6.89
C ALA A 238 15.67 -3.65 7.79
N LYS A 239 16.94 -3.24 7.74
CA LYS A 239 18.00 -3.76 8.60
C LYS A 239 17.68 -3.55 10.09
N SER A 240 17.20 -2.36 10.47
CA SER A 240 16.85 -2.05 11.87
C SER A 240 15.68 -2.88 12.40
N LEU A 241 14.80 -3.37 11.51
CA LEU A 241 13.69 -4.26 11.82
C LEU A 241 14.10 -5.75 11.79
N GLY A 242 15.37 -6.06 11.52
CA GLY A 242 15.86 -7.43 11.39
C GLY A 242 15.31 -8.16 10.16
N MET A 243 15.00 -7.42 9.09
CA MET A 243 14.52 -7.96 7.80
C MET A 243 15.71 -8.34 6.93
N THR A 244 16.34 -9.47 7.24
CA THR A 244 17.61 -9.93 6.62
C THR A 244 17.46 -10.41 5.18
N ASP A 245 16.26 -10.83 4.80
CA ASP A 245 15.92 -11.34 3.46
C ASP A 245 15.31 -10.25 2.57
N THR A 246 15.40 -8.97 2.98
CA THR A 246 14.70 -7.87 2.32
C THR A 246 15.68 -6.89 1.70
N HIS A 247 15.41 -6.52 0.45
CA HIS A 247 16.13 -5.48 -0.27
C HIS A 247 15.17 -4.59 -1.06
N PHE A 248 15.42 -3.28 -1.05
CA PHE A 248 14.69 -2.29 -1.81
C PHE A 248 15.61 -1.59 -2.80
N GLU A 249 15.18 -1.53 -4.06
CA GLU A 249 15.84 -0.81 -5.16
C GLU A 249 15.08 0.46 -5.54
N ASN A 250 13.78 0.50 -5.28
CA ASN A 250 12.97 1.70 -5.50
C ASN A 250 11.80 1.83 -4.52
N SER A 251 11.19 3.02 -4.49
CA SER A 251 10.06 3.36 -3.62
C SER A 251 8.70 2.82 -4.09
N THR A 252 8.60 2.40 -5.34
CA THR A 252 7.32 2.05 -5.98
C THR A 252 7.01 0.56 -5.95
N GLY A 253 8.04 -0.28 -6.00
CA GLY A 253 7.93 -1.73 -6.20
C GLY A 253 7.71 -2.15 -7.64
N LEU A 254 8.03 -1.29 -8.62
CA LEU A 254 7.91 -1.60 -10.05
C LEU A 254 9.12 -2.34 -10.63
N THR A 255 9.99 -2.84 -9.78
CA THR A 255 11.14 -3.67 -10.12
C THR A 255 11.02 -5.05 -9.48
N SER A 256 11.57 -6.07 -10.13
CA SER A 256 11.72 -7.40 -9.56
C SER A 256 12.81 -7.47 -8.48
N LEU A 257 13.59 -6.41 -8.31
CA LEU A 257 14.68 -6.34 -7.35
C LEU A 257 14.25 -5.88 -5.94
N ASN A 258 13.00 -5.38 -5.79
CA ASN A 258 12.41 -5.23 -4.47
C ASN A 258 11.93 -6.60 -4.00
N VAL A 259 12.71 -7.23 -3.16
CA VAL A 259 12.49 -8.61 -2.71
C VAL A 259 12.36 -8.70 -1.19
N SER A 260 11.66 -9.72 -0.73
CA SER A 260 11.52 -10.03 0.70
C SER A 260 11.06 -11.47 0.90
N SER A 261 11.23 -12.00 2.12
CA SER A 261 10.56 -13.20 2.59
C SER A 261 9.23 -12.85 3.29
N ALA A 262 8.30 -13.80 3.36
CA ALA A 262 7.04 -13.57 4.08
C ALA A 262 7.27 -13.32 5.58
N ARG A 263 8.29 -13.92 6.17
CA ARG A 263 8.68 -13.68 7.57
C ARG A 263 9.15 -12.26 7.82
N ASP A 264 9.95 -11.71 6.92
CA ASP A 264 10.36 -10.32 7.01
C ASP A 264 9.21 -9.34 6.80
N LEU A 265 8.27 -9.68 5.91
CA LEU A 265 7.08 -8.86 5.71
C LEU A 265 6.18 -8.80 6.95
N VAL A 266 6.12 -9.85 7.78
CA VAL A 266 5.43 -9.79 9.09
C VAL A 266 6.06 -8.71 9.96
N LYS A 267 7.41 -8.68 10.08
CA LYS A 267 8.11 -7.63 10.84
C LYS A 267 7.81 -6.22 10.31
N MET A 268 7.75 -6.09 8.98
CA MET A 268 7.39 -4.82 8.34
C MET A 268 5.97 -4.39 8.65
N ILE A 269 5.01 -5.33 8.64
CA ILE A 269 3.60 -5.06 8.95
C ILE A 269 3.47 -4.64 10.40
N ASP A 270 4.12 -5.34 11.34
CA ASP A 270 4.10 -5.01 12.76
C ASP A 270 4.65 -3.60 13.03
N ALA A 271 5.76 -3.25 12.39
CA ALA A 271 6.32 -1.91 12.45
C ALA A 271 5.39 -0.85 11.83
N ALA A 272 4.85 -1.12 10.63
CA ALA A 272 3.94 -0.21 9.93
C ALA A 272 2.62 0.00 10.69
N TYR A 273 2.15 -1.00 11.42
CA TYR A 273 0.95 -0.94 12.23
C TYR A 273 1.06 0.07 13.38
N GLN A 274 2.26 0.42 13.82
CA GLN A 274 2.48 1.45 14.85
C GLN A 274 2.21 2.87 14.34
N TYR A 275 2.09 3.08 13.03
CA TYR A 275 1.83 4.39 12.43
C TYR A 275 0.32 4.58 12.20
N PRO A 276 -0.37 5.45 12.96
CA PRO A 276 -1.82 5.66 12.80
C PRO A 276 -2.21 6.09 11.38
N LEU A 277 -1.38 6.90 10.72
CA LEU A 277 -1.63 7.35 9.35
C LEU A 277 -1.54 6.20 8.33
N ILE A 278 -0.59 5.25 8.51
CA ILE A 278 -0.51 4.09 7.61
C ILE A 278 -1.75 3.22 7.77
N ARG A 279 -2.21 2.98 8.99
CA ARG A 279 -3.45 2.24 9.23
C ARG A 279 -4.63 2.91 8.54
N ARG A 280 -4.86 4.20 8.81
CA ARG A 280 -5.97 4.98 8.23
C ARG A 280 -5.90 4.96 6.71
N PHE A 281 -4.79 5.39 6.12
CA PHE A 281 -4.67 5.54 4.67
C PHE A 281 -4.75 4.20 3.92
N SER A 282 -4.20 3.14 4.47
CA SER A 282 -4.25 1.83 3.80
C SER A 282 -5.63 1.20 3.83
N THR A 283 -6.51 1.58 4.76
CA THR A 283 -7.84 0.97 4.95
C THR A 283 -9.01 1.82 4.47
N ASP A 284 -8.76 3.05 4.05
CA ASP A 284 -9.80 3.88 3.44
C ASP A 284 -10.34 3.26 2.16
N ARG A 285 -11.66 3.37 1.96
CA ARG A 285 -12.37 2.79 0.82
C ARG A 285 -12.24 3.63 -0.43
N THR A 286 -12.39 4.94 -0.25
CA THR A 286 -12.34 5.95 -1.32
C THR A 286 -11.70 7.22 -0.78
N TYR A 287 -10.97 7.92 -1.62
CA TYR A 287 -10.37 9.21 -1.29
C TYR A 287 -10.36 10.13 -2.51
N THR A 288 -10.64 11.41 -2.29
CA THR A 288 -10.63 12.42 -3.35
C THR A 288 -9.51 13.40 -3.11
N VAL A 289 -8.64 13.58 -4.12
CA VAL A 289 -7.58 14.58 -4.10
C VAL A 289 -7.83 15.65 -5.15
N PHE A 290 -7.40 16.88 -4.87
CA PHE A 290 -7.36 17.95 -5.85
C PHE A 290 -5.92 18.11 -6.37
N THR A 291 -5.73 18.01 -7.68
CA THR A 291 -4.41 17.97 -8.33
C THR A 291 -3.87 19.35 -8.73
N GLY A 292 -4.45 20.42 -8.19
CA GLY A 292 -4.20 21.78 -8.67
C GLY A 292 -5.00 22.15 -9.94
N LYS A 293 -5.53 21.15 -10.65
CA LYS A 293 -6.29 21.33 -11.92
C LYS A 293 -7.67 20.68 -11.88
N ARG A 294 -7.80 19.51 -11.26
CA ARG A 294 -9.04 18.73 -11.20
C ARG A 294 -9.07 17.83 -9.97
N SER A 295 -10.25 17.43 -9.55
CA SER A 295 -10.42 16.41 -8.53
C SER A 295 -10.33 15.00 -9.13
N LEU A 296 -9.66 14.09 -8.43
CA LEU A 296 -9.55 12.68 -8.76
C LEU A 296 -10.05 11.84 -7.58
N VAL A 297 -10.97 10.93 -7.85
CA VAL A 297 -11.45 9.97 -6.85
C VAL A 297 -10.65 8.68 -6.98
N TYR A 298 -9.98 8.26 -5.92
CA TYR A 298 -9.28 6.99 -5.80
C TYR A 298 -10.09 5.99 -4.99
N ASN A 299 -9.94 4.71 -5.31
CA ASN A 299 -10.56 3.60 -4.59
C ASN A 299 -9.49 2.64 -4.11
N SER A 300 -9.74 1.98 -2.98
CA SER A 300 -8.86 0.92 -2.49
C SER A 300 -8.67 -0.19 -3.52
N THR A 301 -7.43 -0.61 -3.71
CA THR A 301 -7.07 -1.74 -4.58
C THR A 301 -7.44 -3.09 -3.96
N ASN A 302 -7.68 -3.14 -2.65
CA ASN A 302 -8.13 -4.34 -1.94
C ASN A 302 -9.66 -4.33 -1.79
N ALA A 303 -10.34 -5.23 -2.48
CA ALA A 303 -11.80 -5.34 -2.41
C ALA A 303 -12.30 -5.72 -1.01
N LEU A 304 -11.49 -6.40 -0.19
CA LEU A 304 -11.85 -6.81 1.17
C LEU A 304 -12.10 -5.62 2.09
N VAL A 305 -11.44 -4.48 1.87
CA VAL A 305 -11.65 -3.24 2.63
C VAL A 305 -13.11 -2.74 2.54
N ARG A 306 -13.79 -3.05 1.43
CA ARG A 306 -15.19 -2.67 1.23
C ARG A 306 -16.19 -3.71 1.77
N ASN A 307 -15.70 -4.90 2.12
CA ASN A 307 -16.53 -5.96 2.66
C ASN A 307 -16.70 -5.76 4.18
N PRO A 308 -17.93 -5.54 4.68
CA PRO A 308 -18.16 -5.28 6.11
C PRO A 308 -17.85 -6.46 7.03
N SER A 309 -17.72 -7.67 6.48
CA SER A 309 -17.35 -8.84 7.29
C SER A 309 -15.86 -8.87 7.66
N TRP A 310 -15.02 -7.97 7.09
CA TRP A 310 -13.61 -7.88 7.36
C TRP A 310 -13.30 -6.67 8.24
N ASP A 311 -12.61 -6.92 9.35
CA ASP A 311 -12.03 -5.90 10.22
C ASP A 311 -10.53 -5.79 9.92
N ILE A 312 -10.18 -4.89 8.99
CA ILE A 312 -8.82 -4.73 8.48
C ILE A 312 -8.20 -3.48 9.09
N GLY A 313 -7.13 -3.68 9.85
CA GLY A 313 -6.38 -2.59 10.48
C GLY A 313 -5.24 -2.03 9.63
N LEU A 314 -4.71 -2.82 8.69
CA LEU A 314 -3.69 -2.41 7.73
C LEU A 314 -3.72 -3.35 6.53
N GLN A 315 -3.45 -2.82 5.33
CA GLN A 315 -3.29 -3.67 4.15
C GLN A 315 -2.42 -3.03 3.07
N LYS A 316 -1.87 -3.86 2.18
CA LYS A 316 -1.29 -3.42 0.92
C LYS A 316 -1.35 -4.53 -0.12
N THR A 317 -1.71 -4.15 -1.35
CA THR A 317 -1.66 -5.05 -2.51
C THR A 317 -0.44 -4.75 -3.38
N GLY A 318 0.05 -5.75 -4.09
CA GLY A 318 1.11 -5.63 -5.08
C GLY A 318 0.82 -6.45 -6.33
N PHE A 319 1.35 -6.01 -7.48
CA PHE A 319 1.37 -6.77 -8.72
C PHE A 319 2.43 -6.22 -9.68
N ILE A 320 3.29 -7.08 -10.13
CA ILE A 320 4.06 -7.02 -11.39
C ILE A 320 4.12 -8.46 -11.92
N ASN A 321 4.46 -8.66 -13.17
CA ASN A 321 4.49 -10.02 -13.74
C ASN A 321 5.42 -10.96 -12.97
N GLU A 322 6.56 -10.45 -12.53
CA GLU A 322 7.59 -11.21 -11.82
C GLU A 322 7.21 -11.56 -10.37
N ALA A 323 6.32 -10.77 -9.75
CA ALA A 323 5.86 -10.98 -8.38
C ALA A 323 4.52 -11.72 -8.27
N GLY A 324 3.78 -11.83 -9.38
CA GLY A 324 2.38 -12.28 -9.31
C GLY A 324 1.49 -11.35 -8.49
N GLU A 325 0.32 -11.82 -8.09
CA GLU A 325 -0.60 -11.09 -7.23
C GLU A 325 -0.16 -11.21 -5.75
N CYS A 326 0.10 -10.09 -5.09
CA CYS A 326 0.55 -10.03 -3.70
C CYS A 326 -0.47 -9.31 -2.81
N LEU A 327 -0.62 -9.76 -1.58
CA LEU A 327 -1.41 -9.13 -0.52
C LEU A 327 -0.73 -9.32 0.82
N VAL A 328 -0.59 -8.22 1.56
CA VAL A 328 -0.31 -8.28 3.00
C VAL A 328 -1.44 -7.57 3.73
N MET A 329 -1.79 -8.09 4.90
CA MET A 329 -2.94 -7.60 5.65
C MET A 329 -2.80 -7.92 7.14
N GLN A 330 -3.12 -6.94 7.98
CA GLN A 330 -3.45 -7.17 9.38
C GLN A 330 -4.97 -7.07 9.51
N THR A 331 -5.59 -8.01 10.19
CA THR A 331 -7.04 -8.08 10.37
C THR A 331 -7.39 -8.73 11.70
N THR A 332 -8.58 -8.43 12.24
CA THR A 332 -9.09 -9.08 13.44
C THR A 332 -10.01 -10.25 13.06
N ILE A 333 -9.73 -11.45 13.55
CA ILE A 333 -10.57 -12.65 13.38
C ILE A 333 -10.82 -13.24 14.75
N HIS A 334 -12.08 -13.39 15.16
CA HIS A 334 -12.51 -13.84 16.49
C HIS A 334 -11.83 -13.06 17.64
N GLY A 335 -11.65 -11.77 17.48
CA GLY A 335 -10.99 -10.91 18.46
C GLY A 335 -9.47 -11.05 18.52
N LYS A 336 -8.86 -11.91 17.72
CA LYS A 336 -7.40 -12.08 17.61
C LYS A 336 -6.85 -11.25 16.46
N PRO A 337 -5.78 -10.48 16.65
CA PRO A 337 -5.10 -9.78 15.57
C PRO A 337 -4.27 -10.76 14.75
N ILE A 338 -4.56 -10.89 13.48
CA ILE A 338 -3.92 -11.83 12.56
C ILE A 338 -3.20 -11.06 11.46
N VAL A 339 -1.94 -11.41 11.21
CA VAL A 339 -1.17 -10.96 10.05
C VAL A 339 -1.20 -12.03 8.97
N MET A 340 -1.58 -11.64 7.75
CA MET A 340 -1.57 -12.51 6.57
C MET A 340 -0.61 -11.94 5.52
N VAL A 341 0.31 -12.77 5.04
CA VAL A 341 1.20 -12.49 3.92
C VAL A 341 0.93 -13.53 2.84
N LEU A 342 0.46 -13.08 1.67
CA LEU A 342 0.13 -13.92 0.52
C LEU A 342 0.87 -13.35 -0.70
N LEU A 343 1.88 -14.08 -1.21
CA LEU A 343 2.73 -13.61 -2.31
C LEU A 343 2.65 -14.57 -3.49
N ASP A 344 2.89 -13.99 -4.66
CA ASP A 344 2.92 -14.70 -5.93
C ASP A 344 1.69 -15.59 -6.15
N SER A 345 0.50 -15.01 -5.97
CA SER A 345 -0.75 -15.73 -6.20
C SER A 345 -1.11 -15.69 -7.69
N PHE A 346 -1.47 -16.86 -8.24
CA PHE A 346 -1.78 -17.01 -9.65
C PHE A 346 -3.25 -16.73 -9.95
N GLY A 347 -3.51 -15.67 -10.73
CA GLY A 347 -4.85 -15.28 -11.20
C GLY A 347 -5.36 -13.98 -10.57
N LYS A 348 -6.16 -13.23 -11.34
CA LYS A 348 -6.55 -11.84 -11.05
C LYS A 348 -7.17 -11.60 -9.66
N TYR A 349 -7.89 -12.57 -9.10
CA TYR A 349 -8.58 -12.43 -7.82
C TYR A 349 -8.10 -13.45 -6.77
N SER A 350 -7.03 -14.16 -7.10
CA SER A 350 -6.56 -15.30 -6.32
C SER A 350 -6.15 -14.92 -4.90
N ARG A 351 -5.39 -13.82 -4.72
CA ARG A 351 -4.98 -13.34 -3.39
C ARG A 351 -6.17 -13.04 -2.46
N THR A 352 -7.28 -12.51 -3.02
CA THR A 352 -8.52 -12.24 -2.26
C THR A 352 -9.22 -13.55 -1.88
N ALA A 353 -9.27 -14.51 -2.83
CA ALA A 353 -9.84 -15.83 -2.57
C ALA A 353 -8.99 -16.61 -1.56
N ASP A 354 -7.67 -16.50 -1.62
CA ASP A 354 -6.76 -17.13 -0.67
C ASP A 354 -6.93 -16.56 0.74
N ALA A 355 -7.03 -15.22 0.88
CA ALA A 355 -7.34 -14.59 2.16
C ALA A 355 -8.66 -15.12 2.75
N SER A 356 -9.69 -15.31 1.90
CA SER A 356 -10.97 -15.88 2.35
C SER A 356 -10.86 -17.36 2.74
N ARG A 357 -10.04 -18.16 2.05
CA ARG A 357 -9.76 -19.56 2.45
C ARG A 357 -9.07 -19.63 3.80
N VAL A 358 -8.05 -18.80 4.02
CA VAL A 358 -7.34 -18.70 5.30
C VAL A 358 -8.32 -18.31 6.40
N ARG A 359 -9.15 -17.30 6.18
CA ARG A 359 -10.16 -16.89 7.16
C ARG A 359 -11.13 -18.02 7.51
N ASN A 360 -11.74 -18.64 6.49
CA ASN A 360 -12.70 -19.74 6.70
C ASN A 360 -12.05 -20.92 7.46
N TRP A 361 -10.78 -21.17 7.22
CA TRP A 361 -10.03 -22.19 7.93
C TRP A 361 -9.80 -21.81 9.41
N LEU A 362 -9.45 -20.55 9.69
CA LEU A 362 -9.35 -20.03 11.05
C LEU A 362 -10.71 -20.06 11.77
N ASP A 363 -11.78 -19.66 11.07
CA ASP A 363 -13.16 -19.69 11.57
C ASP A 363 -13.60 -21.14 11.96
N ALA A 364 -13.04 -22.15 11.29
CA ALA A 364 -13.26 -23.59 11.60
C ALA A 364 -12.29 -24.16 12.65
N GLY A 365 -11.53 -23.34 13.38
CA GLY A 365 -10.58 -23.75 14.42
C GLY A 365 -9.27 -24.36 13.87
N GLY A 366 -8.92 -24.05 12.63
CA GLY A 366 -7.74 -24.60 11.96
C GLY A 366 -6.41 -24.20 12.63
N GLY A 367 -6.29 -22.97 13.15
CA GLY A 367 -5.10 -22.49 13.84
C GLY A 367 -4.82 -23.19 15.18
N GLU A 368 -5.85 -23.56 15.90
CA GLU A 368 -5.72 -24.19 17.22
C GLU A 368 -5.22 -25.63 17.14
N ARG A 369 -5.44 -26.32 16.03
CA ARG A 369 -5.00 -27.72 15.82
C ARG A 369 -3.51 -27.83 15.54
N LEU A 370 -2.86 -26.82 15.00
CA LEU A 370 -1.41 -26.84 14.77
C LEU A 370 -0.63 -26.61 16.06
N THR A 371 -1.14 -25.76 16.96
CA THR A 371 -0.55 -25.50 18.27
C THR A 371 -0.62 -26.74 19.17
N ALA A 372 -1.75 -27.43 19.19
CA ALA A 372 -1.93 -28.66 19.94
C ALA A 372 -1.01 -29.80 19.43
N ALA A 373 -0.76 -29.90 18.14
CA ALA A 373 0.14 -30.90 17.56
C ALA A 373 1.62 -30.62 17.88
N ASN A 374 2.04 -29.36 17.98
CA ASN A 374 3.42 -29.00 18.35
C ASN A 374 3.70 -29.13 19.85
N THR A 375 2.71 -28.94 20.71
CA THR A 375 2.87 -29.13 22.17
C THR A 375 2.82 -30.61 22.58
N GLY A 376 2.20 -31.49 21.77
CA GLY A 376 2.13 -32.91 21.99
C GLY A 376 3.39 -33.72 21.59
N ALA A 377 4.28 -33.18 20.80
CA ALA A 377 5.49 -33.85 20.32
C ALA A 377 6.73 -33.69 21.23
N GLY A 378 6.62 -32.93 22.33
CA GLY A 378 7.71 -32.65 23.28
C GLY A 378 7.67 -33.45 24.58
N GLY A 379 6.82 -34.47 24.68
CA GLY A 379 6.66 -35.26 25.89
C GLY A 379 6.77 -36.77 25.66
N THR A 380 7.96 -37.29 25.40
CA THR A 380 8.36 -38.67 25.68
C THR A 380 9.85 -38.71 25.98
#